data_4e7f6e42c2d6dae0e172818355134a5f
#
_entry.id   4e7f6e42c2d6dae0e172818355134a5f
#
_cell.length_a   1.000
_cell.length_b   1.000
_cell.length_c   1.000
_cell.angle_alpha   90.00
_cell.angle_beta   90.00
_cell.angle_gamma   90.00
#
_symmetry.space_group_name_H-M   'P 1'
#
loop_
_entity.id
_entity.type
_entity.pdbx_description
1 polymer ?
#
loop_
_entity_poly.entity_id
_entity_poly.type
_entity_poly.pdbx_seq_one_letter_code
_entity_poly.pdbx_strand_id
1 'polypeptide(L)'
;MITVLFGGSRENGNTATLTKKILKGHDYQWIDLTKLAFNPVRDVRHESSQILEYNDDYQRVIDQVLESDEVIFASPVYWYSVSGTLKSFIDHWSETLQDPRYQDFKERMQKITFRLVLVGGDSPRIKALPCVQQIEYSLQFLGAHLADYLIGYAEKPDDILHDQYAIKEAERWNKLYSF
;
A
#
# COMPACT_ATOMS: atom_id res chain seq x y z
N MET A 1 1.86 9.77 -12.08
CA MET A 1 0.94 8.60 -12.19
C MET A 1 0.60 8.09 -10.80
N ILE A 2 -0.67 7.75 -10.55
CA ILE A 2 -1.10 7.16 -9.27
C ILE A 2 -1.06 5.63 -9.40
N THR A 3 -0.45 4.95 -8.44
CA THR A 3 -0.44 3.48 -8.37
C THR A 3 -1.10 3.01 -7.07
N VAL A 4 -2.07 2.11 -7.18
CA VAL A 4 -2.71 1.45 -6.04
C VAL A 4 -2.07 0.08 -5.84
N LEU A 5 -1.54 -0.18 -4.65
CA LEU A 5 -1.14 -1.51 -4.20
C LEU A 5 -2.27 -2.11 -3.36
N PHE A 6 -3.06 -2.96 -3.99
CA PHE A 6 -4.24 -3.54 -3.36
C PHE A 6 -3.93 -4.91 -2.74
N GLY A 7 -4.06 -4.99 -1.42
CA GLY A 7 -3.83 -6.21 -0.64
C GLY A 7 -5.11 -6.90 -0.14
N GLY A 8 -6.27 -6.56 -0.70
CA GLY A 8 -7.54 -7.17 -0.28
C GLY A 8 -7.86 -8.46 -1.03
N SER A 9 -8.44 -9.44 -0.35
CA SER A 9 -8.79 -10.74 -0.92
C SER A 9 -10.04 -10.74 -1.81
N ARG A 10 -10.78 -9.63 -1.85
CA ARG A 10 -12.02 -9.50 -2.63
C ARG A 10 -11.93 -8.31 -3.57
N GLU A 11 -11.99 -8.55 -4.86
CA GLU A 11 -11.88 -7.53 -5.91
C GLU A 11 -12.94 -6.42 -5.81
N ASN A 12 -14.15 -6.76 -5.31
CA ASN A 12 -15.24 -5.83 -5.05
C ASN A 12 -15.54 -5.74 -3.54
N GLY A 13 -14.54 -5.92 -2.69
CA GLY A 13 -14.69 -5.78 -1.24
C GLY A 13 -14.69 -4.31 -0.79
N ASN A 14 -15.00 -4.09 0.47
CA ASN A 14 -15.15 -2.75 1.06
C ASN A 14 -13.91 -1.87 0.86
N THR A 15 -12.71 -2.43 0.99
CA THR A 15 -11.44 -1.70 0.76
C THR A 15 -11.33 -1.24 -0.71
N ALA A 16 -11.62 -2.14 -1.65
CA ALA A 16 -11.60 -1.80 -3.07
C ALA A 16 -12.65 -0.74 -3.41
N THR A 17 -13.85 -0.87 -2.88
CA THR A 17 -14.96 0.08 -3.08
C THR A 17 -14.56 1.48 -2.58
N LEU A 18 -13.99 1.59 -1.38
CA LEU A 18 -13.53 2.87 -0.82
C LEU A 18 -12.41 3.48 -1.66
N THR A 19 -11.41 2.69 -2.05
CA THR A 19 -10.28 3.16 -2.85
C THR A 19 -10.72 3.60 -4.26
N LYS A 20 -11.59 2.83 -4.92
CA LYS A 20 -12.17 3.21 -6.22
C LYS A 20 -13.01 4.48 -6.12
N LYS A 21 -13.67 4.73 -4.98
CA LYS A 21 -14.42 6.00 -4.77
C LYS A 21 -13.47 7.19 -4.68
N ILE A 22 -12.34 7.05 -4.01
CA ILE A 22 -11.28 8.08 -3.97
C ILE A 22 -10.81 8.44 -5.37
N LEU A 23 -10.61 7.45 -6.23
CA LEU A 23 -10.00 7.62 -7.55
C LEU A 23 -11.03 7.70 -8.69
N LYS A 24 -12.31 7.89 -8.37
CA LYS A 24 -13.36 7.98 -9.38
C LYS A 24 -13.13 9.17 -10.34
N GLY A 25 -13.00 8.87 -11.64
CA GLY A 25 -12.80 9.86 -12.68
C GLY A 25 -11.34 10.27 -12.92
N HIS A 26 -10.39 9.60 -12.26
CA HIS A 26 -8.95 9.83 -12.41
C HIS A 26 -8.27 8.59 -13.00
N ASP A 27 -7.18 8.80 -13.70
CA ASP A 27 -6.35 7.73 -14.23
C ASP A 27 -5.42 7.19 -13.14
N TYR A 28 -5.39 5.88 -12.98
CA TYR A 28 -4.52 5.19 -12.02
C TYR A 28 -4.20 3.77 -12.47
N GLN A 29 -3.09 3.25 -11.98
CA GLN A 29 -2.73 1.84 -12.11
C GLN A 29 -3.19 1.07 -10.87
N TRP A 30 -3.84 -0.08 -11.10
CA TRP A 30 -4.27 -0.97 -10.03
C TRP A 30 -3.46 -2.26 -10.03
N ILE A 31 -2.68 -2.48 -8.98
CA ILE A 31 -1.90 -3.69 -8.78
C ILE A 31 -2.56 -4.53 -7.69
N ASP A 32 -3.21 -5.60 -8.09
CA ASP A 32 -3.82 -6.56 -7.16
C ASP A 32 -2.74 -7.55 -6.70
N LEU A 33 -2.19 -7.29 -5.52
CA LEU A 33 -1.11 -8.11 -4.94
C LEU A 33 -1.54 -9.55 -4.67
N THR A 34 -2.84 -9.82 -4.55
CA THR A 34 -3.35 -11.19 -4.31
C THR A 34 -3.28 -12.08 -5.55
N LYS A 35 -3.12 -11.50 -6.72
CA LYS A 35 -2.96 -12.19 -8.01
C LYS A 35 -1.50 -12.40 -8.40
N LEU A 36 -0.58 -12.00 -7.52
CA LEU A 36 0.86 -12.04 -7.74
C LEU A 36 1.52 -13.04 -6.80
N ALA A 37 2.62 -13.60 -7.27
CA ALA A 37 3.45 -14.48 -6.47
C ALA A 37 4.64 -13.70 -5.90
N PHE A 38 4.82 -13.77 -4.59
CA PHE A 38 6.00 -13.29 -3.89
C PHE A 38 6.65 -14.45 -3.15
N ASN A 39 7.92 -14.69 -3.41
CA ASN A 39 8.69 -15.68 -2.67
C ASN A 39 8.88 -15.24 -1.21
N PRO A 40 9.19 -16.14 -0.28
CA PRO A 40 9.60 -15.73 1.05
C PRO A 40 10.83 -14.82 1.00
N VAL A 41 10.80 -13.74 1.78
CA VAL A 41 11.91 -12.78 1.88
C VAL A 41 13.16 -13.49 2.39
N ARG A 42 14.29 -13.19 1.76
CA ARG A 42 15.61 -13.67 2.18
C ARG A 42 16.32 -12.59 3.01
N ASP A 43 16.89 -12.98 4.12
CA ASP A 43 17.72 -12.06 4.92
C ASP A 43 19.15 -12.02 4.35
N VAL A 44 19.40 -11.09 3.46
CA VAL A 44 20.68 -10.89 2.78
C VAL A 44 21.47 -9.69 3.35
N ARG A 45 21.04 -9.12 4.49
CA ARG A 45 21.61 -7.88 5.06
C ARG A 45 23.09 -7.97 5.40
N HIS A 46 23.62 -9.16 5.59
CA HIS A 46 25.04 -9.40 5.93
C HIS A 46 25.80 -10.13 4.82
N GLU A 47 25.21 -10.29 3.67
CA GLU A 47 25.87 -10.86 2.50
C GLU A 47 26.56 -9.76 1.68
N SER A 48 27.51 -10.15 0.84
CA SER A 48 28.10 -9.22 -0.14
C SER A 48 27.02 -8.78 -1.14
N SER A 49 27.03 -7.49 -1.52
CA SER A 49 26.11 -6.95 -2.52
C SER A 49 26.19 -7.79 -3.79
N GLN A 50 25.06 -8.32 -4.20
CA GLN A 50 24.91 -9.14 -5.40
C GLN A 50 23.56 -8.81 -6.07
N ILE A 51 23.52 -9.00 -7.39
CA ILE A 51 22.27 -8.90 -8.12
C ILE A 51 21.36 -10.05 -7.65
N LEU A 52 20.20 -9.71 -7.13
CA LEU A 52 19.22 -10.68 -6.68
C LEU A 52 18.35 -11.11 -7.86
N GLU A 53 18.23 -12.42 -8.07
CA GLU A 53 17.28 -12.96 -9.03
C GLU A 53 15.92 -13.14 -8.34
N TYR A 54 14.96 -12.32 -8.73
CA TYR A 54 13.57 -12.45 -8.31
C TYR A 54 12.85 -13.37 -9.31
N ASN A 55 12.65 -14.62 -8.93
CA ASN A 55 11.86 -15.58 -9.71
C ASN A 55 10.37 -15.47 -9.36
N ASP A 56 9.87 -14.24 -9.22
CA ASP A 56 8.51 -13.91 -8.83
C ASP A 56 8.09 -12.54 -9.39
N ASP A 57 6.96 -12.01 -8.95
CA ASP A 57 6.41 -10.74 -9.43
C ASP A 57 7.01 -9.50 -8.74
N TYR A 58 7.85 -9.65 -7.72
CA TYR A 58 8.27 -8.54 -6.88
C TYR A 58 8.99 -7.44 -7.67
N GLN A 59 10.00 -7.82 -8.48
CA GLN A 59 10.79 -6.84 -9.23
C GLN A 59 9.90 -5.97 -10.12
N ARG A 60 8.97 -6.57 -10.84
CA ARG A 60 8.04 -5.84 -11.71
C ARG A 60 7.20 -4.83 -10.92
N VAL A 61 6.74 -5.21 -9.73
CA VAL A 61 5.90 -4.34 -8.89
C VAL A 61 6.72 -3.20 -8.28
N ILE A 62 7.93 -3.47 -7.78
CA ILE A 62 8.75 -2.41 -7.21
C ILE A 62 9.20 -1.39 -8.26
N ASP A 63 9.51 -1.83 -9.49
CA ASP A 63 9.84 -0.94 -10.59
C ASP A 63 8.67 0.01 -10.90
N GLN A 64 7.44 -0.51 -10.96
CA GLN A 64 6.23 0.29 -11.15
C GLN A 64 5.97 1.29 -9.99
N VAL A 65 6.20 0.86 -8.75
CA VAL A 65 6.13 1.75 -7.58
C VAL A 65 7.11 2.90 -7.71
N LEU A 66 8.34 2.61 -8.07
CA LEU A 66 9.39 3.62 -8.19
C LEU A 66 9.21 4.59 -9.36
N GLU A 67 8.33 4.29 -10.31
CA GLU A 67 7.93 5.18 -11.42
C GLU A 67 6.68 6.02 -11.09
N SER A 68 6.09 5.83 -9.91
CA SER A 68 4.86 6.50 -9.51
C SER A 68 5.13 7.86 -8.87
N ASP A 69 4.24 8.83 -9.10
CA ASP A 69 4.23 10.11 -8.36
C ASP A 69 3.53 9.93 -7.00
N GLU A 70 2.53 9.04 -6.97
CA GLU A 70 1.80 8.69 -5.76
C GLU A 70 1.51 7.19 -5.67
N VAL A 71 1.63 6.63 -4.47
CA VAL A 71 1.29 5.25 -4.16
C VAL A 71 0.24 5.20 -3.05
N ILE A 72 -0.85 4.51 -3.32
CA ILE A 72 -1.89 4.25 -2.34
C ILE A 72 -1.81 2.79 -1.90
N PHE A 73 -1.44 2.56 -0.66
CA PHE A 73 -1.59 1.25 -0.03
C PHE A 73 -3.06 1.05 0.34
N ALA A 74 -3.71 0.04 -0.20
CA ALA A 74 -5.11 -0.28 0.07
C ALA A 74 -5.22 -1.68 0.68
N SER A 75 -5.56 -1.77 1.97
CA SER A 75 -5.56 -3.02 2.72
C SER A 75 -6.79 -3.16 3.62
N PRO A 76 -7.41 -4.34 3.69
CA PRO A 76 -8.25 -4.67 4.84
C PRO A 76 -7.38 -4.78 6.10
N VAL A 77 -8.01 -4.56 7.25
CA VAL A 77 -7.37 -4.78 8.55
C VAL A 77 -7.61 -6.24 8.95
N TYR A 78 -6.54 -7.02 8.98
CA TYR A 78 -6.58 -8.41 9.42
C TYR A 78 -5.73 -8.57 10.69
N TRP A 79 -6.37 -9.00 11.79
CA TRP A 79 -5.69 -9.14 13.07
C TRP A 79 -4.88 -7.91 13.47
N TYR A 80 -5.50 -6.73 13.28
CA TYR A 80 -4.94 -5.41 13.61
C TYR A 80 -3.65 -5.05 12.86
N SER A 81 -3.42 -5.70 11.70
CA SER A 81 -2.32 -5.41 10.78
C SER A 81 -2.85 -5.22 9.35
N VAL A 82 -1.99 -4.76 8.47
CA VAL A 82 -2.25 -4.83 7.02
C VAL A 82 -2.31 -6.29 6.57
N SER A 83 -2.87 -6.56 5.40
CA SER A 83 -2.92 -7.92 4.85
C SER A 83 -1.52 -8.51 4.70
N GLY A 84 -1.41 -9.82 4.87
CA GLY A 84 -0.15 -10.54 4.70
C GLY A 84 0.49 -10.31 3.33
N THR A 85 -0.33 -10.19 2.28
CA THR A 85 0.16 -9.93 0.92
C THR A 85 0.84 -8.57 0.80
N LEU A 86 0.22 -7.52 1.36
CA LEU A 86 0.83 -6.19 1.38
C LEU A 86 2.09 -6.17 2.25
N LYS A 87 2.03 -6.83 3.41
CA LYS A 87 3.20 -6.93 4.30
C LYS A 87 4.35 -7.68 3.63
N SER A 88 4.07 -8.77 2.93
CA SER A 88 5.08 -9.52 2.18
C SER A 88 5.76 -8.65 1.13
N PHE A 89 5.01 -7.85 0.37
CA PHE A 89 5.59 -6.88 -0.57
C PHE A 89 6.54 -5.89 0.13
N ILE A 90 6.13 -5.34 1.28
CA ILE A 90 6.96 -4.40 2.05
C ILE A 90 8.22 -5.07 2.60
N ASP A 91 8.13 -6.31 3.03
CA ASP A 91 9.29 -7.05 3.59
C ASP A 91 10.42 -7.23 2.56
N HIS A 92 10.09 -7.33 1.27
CA HIS A 92 11.09 -7.40 0.20
C HIS A 92 11.89 -6.10 0.02
N TRP A 93 11.50 -4.98 0.60
CA TRP A 93 12.34 -3.76 0.61
C TRP A 93 13.70 -4.00 1.25
N SER A 94 13.81 -4.99 2.15
CA SER A 94 15.09 -5.42 2.72
C SER A 94 16.04 -6.00 1.66
N GLU A 95 15.50 -6.71 0.68
CA GLU A 95 16.27 -7.23 -0.45
C GLU A 95 16.62 -6.10 -1.45
N THR A 96 15.65 -5.22 -1.76
CA THR A 96 15.88 -4.06 -2.64
C THR A 96 17.00 -3.15 -2.13
N LEU A 97 17.11 -2.95 -0.82
CA LEU A 97 18.17 -2.16 -0.19
C LEU A 97 19.58 -2.75 -0.38
N GLN A 98 19.70 -4.02 -0.69
CA GLN A 98 20.97 -4.71 -0.93
C GLN A 98 21.27 -4.93 -2.41
N ASP A 99 20.27 -4.77 -3.27
CA ASP A 99 20.42 -5.00 -4.71
C ASP A 99 21.09 -3.79 -5.38
N PRO A 100 22.26 -3.96 -6.01
CA PRO A 100 22.97 -2.86 -6.66
C PRO A 100 22.22 -2.19 -7.81
N ARG A 101 21.14 -2.79 -8.34
CA ARG A 101 20.26 -2.16 -9.33
C ARG A 101 19.43 -1.02 -8.75
N TYR A 102 19.26 -0.97 -7.42
CA TYR A 102 18.41 -0.02 -6.69
C TYR A 102 19.22 0.86 -5.73
N GLN A 103 20.43 1.26 -6.10
CA GLN A 103 21.28 2.11 -5.25
C GLN A 103 20.62 3.44 -4.86
N ASP A 104 19.70 3.92 -5.69
CA ASP A 104 18.90 5.13 -5.49
C ASP A 104 17.51 4.85 -4.87
N PHE A 105 17.26 3.65 -4.35
CA PHE A 105 15.96 3.23 -3.83
C PHE A 105 15.39 4.22 -2.82
N LYS A 106 16.17 4.61 -1.81
CA LYS A 106 15.71 5.57 -0.79
C LYS A 106 15.38 6.94 -1.39
N GLU A 107 16.22 7.42 -2.31
CA GLU A 107 16.03 8.72 -2.96
C GLU A 107 14.77 8.74 -3.85
N ARG A 108 14.47 7.64 -4.52
CA ARG A 108 13.25 7.49 -5.33
C ARG A 108 12.02 7.41 -4.43
N MET A 109 12.05 6.60 -3.36
CA MET A 109 10.95 6.50 -2.40
C MET A 109 10.60 7.86 -1.75
N GLN A 110 11.58 8.71 -1.48
CA GLN A 110 11.36 10.05 -0.91
C GLN A 110 10.62 11.00 -1.85
N LYS A 111 10.60 10.75 -3.14
CA LYS A 111 9.90 11.57 -4.14
C LYS A 111 8.44 11.18 -4.32
N ILE A 112 8.05 10.02 -3.81
CA ILE A 112 6.70 9.47 -3.96
C ILE A 112 5.81 9.98 -2.82
N THR A 113 4.61 10.42 -3.15
CA THR A 113 3.56 10.68 -2.15
C THR A 113 2.90 9.37 -1.75
N PHE A 114 2.96 9.02 -0.47
CA PHE A 114 2.33 7.80 0.03
C PHE A 114 1.03 8.08 0.78
N ARG A 115 -0.01 7.29 0.51
CA ARG A 115 -1.28 7.30 1.24
C ARG A 115 -1.69 5.88 1.61
N LEU A 116 -2.54 5.78 2.65
CA LEU A 116 -2.99 4.50 3.17
C LEU A 116 -4.51 4.46 3.30
N VAL A 117 -5.14 3.46 2.71
CA VAL A 117 -6.58 3.17 2.85
C VAL A 117 -6.74 1.86 3.59
N LEU A 118 -7.38 1.90 4.74
CA LEU A 118 -7.67 0.74 5.57
C LEU A 118 -9.18 0.57 5.75
N VAL A 119 -9.66 -0.68 5.78
CA VAL A 119 -11.04 -0.98 6.15
C VAL A 119 -11.07 -2.16 7.12
N GLY A 120 -11.80 -2.00 8.21
CA GLY A 120 -11.97 -3.04 9.23
C GLY A 120 -13.31 -2.97 9.93
N GLY A 121 -13.65 -4.01 10.70
CA GLY A 121 -14.94 -4.14 11.39
C GLY A 121 -14.92 -3.84 12.89
N ASP A 122 -13.78 -4.01 13.56
CA ASP A 122 -13.69 -3.88 15.01
C ASP A 122 -13.09 -2.53 15.43
N SER A 123 -13.94 -1.51 15.59
CA SER A 123 -13.50 -0.16 16.01
C SER A 123 -12.26 0.32 15.27
N PRO A 124 -12.23 0.25 13.92
CA PRO A 124 -10.99 0.33 13.15
C PRO A 124 -10.31 1.70 13.28
N ARG A 125 -11.05 2.78 13.51
CA ARG A 125 -10.46 4.12 13.67
C ARG A 125 -9.56 4.26 14.91
N ILE A 126 -9.65 3.31 15.84
CA ILE A 126 -8.74 3.21 16.99
C ILE A 126 -7.81 2.02 16.83
N LYS A 127 -8.36 0.84 16.56
CA LYS A 127 -7.60 -0.42 16.59
C LYS A 127 -6.75 -0.66 15.34
N ALA A 128 -6.98 0.07 14.24
CA ALA A 128 -6.10 0.04 13.06
C ALA A 128 -5.00 1.11 13.08
N LEU A 129 -4.91 1.96 14.09
CA LEU A 129 -3.79 2.90 14.23
C LEU A 129 -2.41 2.23 14.26
N PRO A 130 -2.24 1.03 14.85
CA PRO A 130 -0.98 0.29 14.70
C PRO A 130 -0.59 -0.01 13.26
N CYS A 131 -1.56 -0.23 12.35
CA CYS A 131 -1.26 -0.41 10.92
C CYS A 131 -0.72 0.89 10.30
N VAL A 132 -1.30 2.03 10.66
CA VAL A 132 -0.83 3.35 10.20
C VAL A 132 0.60 3.57 10.67
N GLN A 133 0.90 3.31 11.94
CA GLN A 133 2.25 3.44 12.49
C GLN A 133 3.24 2.47 11.84
N GLN A 134 2.83 1.23 11.55
CA GLN A 134 3.66 0.25 10.86
C GLN A 134 4.11 0.77 9.49
N ILE A 135 3.17 1.27 8.70
CA ILE A 135 3.47 1.82 7.37
C ILE A 135 4.33 3.08 7.49
N GLU A 136 3.96 4.00 8.38
CA GLU A 136 4.72 5.24 8.60
C GLU A 136 6.16 4.96 9.00
N TYR A 137 6.42 4.06 9.96
CA TYR A 137 7.78 3.74 10.38
C TYR A 137 8.58 3.01 9.29
N SER A 138 7.91 2.18 8.47
CA SER A 138 8.55 1.55 7.31
C SER A 138 8.99 2.58 6.28
N LEU A 139 8.15 3.58 6.00
CA LEU A 139 8.47 4.69 5.10
C LEU A 139 9.57 5.60 5.69
N GLN A 140 9.48 5.95 6.97
CA GLN A 140 10.50 6.76 7.65
C GLN A 140 11.90 6.14 7.61
N PHE A 141 12.01 4.81 7.68
CA PHE A 141 13.28 4.11 7.52
C PHE A 141 13.92 4.38 6.14
N LEU A 142 13.11 4.64 5.13
CA LEU A 142 13.54 5.01 3.79
C LEU A 142 13.67 6.54 3.59
N GLY A 143 13.33 7.34 4.61
CA GLY A 143 13.30 8.80 4.55
C GLY A 143 12.04 9.37 3.87
N ALA A 144 11.04 8.52 3.63
CA ALA A 144 9.73 8.91 3.11
C ALA A 144 8.70 9.04 4.24
N HIS A 145 7.52 9.54 3.95
CA HIS A 145 6.45 9.75 4.93
C HIS A 145 5.08 9.42 4.34
N LEU A 146 4.17 9.05 5.22
CA LEU A 146 2.77 8.89 4.87
C LEU A 146 2.08 10.26 4.85
N ALA A 147 1.64 10.70 3.68
CA ALA A 147 1.00 12.01 3.50
C ALA A 147 -0.38 12.09 4.15
N ASP A 148 -1.15 11.01 4.08
CA ASP A 148 -2.48 10.92 4.69
C ASP A 148 -2.93 9.46 4.81
N TYR A 149 -3.92 9.19 5.66
CA TYR A 149 -4.54 7.88 5.76
C TYR A 149 -6.05 7.98 5.95
N LEU A 150 -6.77 6.99 5.44
CA LEU A 150 -8.22 6.87 5.60
C LEU A 150 -8.57 5.50 6.16
N ILE A 151 -9.31 5.48 7.28
CA ILE A 151 -9.79 4.25 7.92
C ILE A 151 -11.31 4.20 7.82
N GLY A 152 -11.82 3.24 7.04
CA GLY A 152 -13.23 2.93 6.90
C GLY A 152 -13.70 1.81 7.84
N TYR A 153 -14.97 1.87 8.25
CA TYR A 153 -15.63 0.84 9.02
C TYR A 153 -16.53 -0.01 8.11
N ALA A 154 -16.33 -1.32 8.13
CA ALA A 154 -17.19 -2.29 7.47
C ALA A 154 -16.95 -3.70 8.02
N GLU A 155 -18.02 -4.43 8.33
CA GLU A 155 -17.99 -5.84 8.75
C GLU A 155 -18.47 -6.77 7.65
N LYS A 156 -19.52 -6.37 6.93
CA LYS A 156 -20.15 -7.16 5.87
C LYS A 156 -19.89 -6.54 4.50
N PRO A 157 -20.10 -7.28 3.42
CA PRO A 157 -20.08 -6.71 2.07
C PRO A 157 -20.95 -5.45 2.00
N ASP A 158 -20.44 -4.43 1.30
CA ASP A 158 -21.07 -3.13 1.05
C ASP A 158 -21.28 -2.21 2.27
N ASP A 159 -20.96 -2.64 3.49
CA ASP A 159 -21.10 -1.81 4.69
C ASP A 159 -20.33 -0.49 4.60
N ILE A 160 -19.23 -0.46 3.85
CA ILE A 160 -18.44 0.77 3.64
C ILE A 160 -19.25 1.91 3.03
N LEU A 161 -20.29 1.59 2.26
CA LEU A 161 -21.18 2.59 1.67
C LEU A 161 -22.03 3.31 2.72
N HIS A 162 -22.18 2.73 3.91
CA HIS A 162 -22.90 3.30 5.04
C HIS A 162 -21.98 4.07 6.02
N ASP A 163 -20.66 3.99 5.84
CA ASP A 163 -19.71 4.77 6.63
C ASP A 163 -19.62 6.21 6.10
N GLN A 164 -20.50 7.07 6.60
CA GLN A 164 -20.61 8.47 6.17
C GLN A 164 -19.30 9.25 6.30
N TYR A 165 -18.49 8.94 7.32
CA TYR A 165 -17.19 9.58 7.50
C TYR A 165 -16.22 9.16 6.38
N ALA A 166 -16.06 7.85 6.16
CA ALA A 166 -15.14 7.34 5.15
C ALA A 166 -15.55 7.80 3.74
N ILE A 167 -16.85 7.86 3.46
CA ILE A 167 -17.37 8.34 2.18
C ILE A 167 -17.05 9.82 1.95
N LYS A 168 -17.26 10.69 2.97
CA LYS A 168 -16.93 12.12 2.87
C LYS A 168 -15.42 12.34 2.70
N GLU A 169 -14.60 11.61 3.43
CA GLU A 169 -13.15 11.70 3.29
C GLU A 169 -12.67 11.20 1.93
N ALA A 170 -13.26 10.13 1.40
CA ALA A 170 -12.96 9.67 0.05
C ALA A 170 -13.31 10.74 -1.01
N GLU A 171 -14.42 11.47 -0.84
CA GLU A 171 -14.78 12.59 -1.70
C GLU A 171 -13.84 13.80 -1.53
N ARG A 172 -13.34 14.04 -0.32
CA ARG A 172 -12.30 15.04 -0.06
C ARG A 172 -11.00 14.68 -0.80
N TRP A 173 -10.55 13.45 -0.69
CA TRP A 173 -9.35 12.99 -1.39
C TRP A 173 -9.52 13.04 -2.91
N ASN A 174 -10.70 12.64 -3.43
CA ASN A 174 -10.98 12.70 -4.86
C ASN A 174 -10.75 14.12 -5.43
N LYS A 175 -11.14 15.15 -4.69
CA LYS A 175 -10.93 16.55 -5.09
C LYS A 175 -9.45 16.95 -5.14
N LEU A 176 -8.55 16.28 -4.41
CA LEU A 176 -7.11 16.56 -4.47
C LEU A 176 -6.51 16.21 -5.84
N TYR A 177 -7.15 15.31 -6.59
CA TYR A 177 -6.70 14.89 -7.91
C TYR A 177 -7.36 15.64 -9.07
N SER A 178 -8.22 16.62 -8.76
CA SER A 178 -9.02 17.36 -9.76
C SER A 178 -8.32 18.62 -10.30
N PHE A 179 -6.97 18.64 -10.31
CA PHE A 179 -6.18 19.79 -10.80
C PHE A 179 -5.44 19.46 -12.07
#